data_21032349e8d22f3cde68ed9013b183e7
#
_entry.id   21032349e8d22f3cde68ed9013b183e7
#
_cell.length_a   1.000
_cell.length_b   1.000
_cell.length_c   1.000
_cell.angle_alpha   90.00
_cell.angle_beta   90.00
_cell.angle_gamma   90.00
#
_symmetry.space_group_name_H-M   'P 1'
#
loop_
_entity.id
_entity.type
_entity.pdbx_description
1 polymer ?
#
loop_
_entity_poly.entity_id
_entity_poly.type
_entity_poly.pdbx_seq_one_letter_code
_entity_poly.pdbx_strand_id
1 'polypeptide(L)'
;MGIVVGGGNFWRGRSSGKMDRTRADHMGMLATVINALALADALESLDVPVRVQTAITMEQFAEPYIRNRAVRHMEKDRVVIFGCGTGNPFFSTDTAVALRAIEMQVDAILMAKNIDGVYTADPHKDPNATLIKDITYQEALQKGLKVMDAAAFALCAENHVPMVRVFGLDVPENLISVLEGSDMGTFVHP
;
A
#
# COMPACT_ATOMS: atom_id res chain seq x y z
N MET A 1 -8.07 9.25 -6.68
CA MET A 1 -6.88 8.49 -6.21
C MET A 1 -7.11 7.99 -4.79
N GLY A 2 -6.72 6.74 -4.49
CA GLY A 2 -6.71 6.18 -3.13
C GLY A 2 -5.30 6.06 -2.59
N ILE A 3 -5.09 6.32 -1.30
CA ILE A 3 -3.80 6.17 -0.62
C ILE A 3 -3.99 5.25 0.59
N VAL A 4 -3.20 4.21 0.70
CA VAL A 4 -3.15 3.36 1.89
C VAL A 4 -1.86 3.64 2.64
N VAL A 5 -1.96 4.01 3.91
CA VAL A 5 -0.82 4.36 4.74
C VAL A 5 -0.48 3.27 5.73
N GLY A 6 0.81 3.00 5.92
CA GLY A 6 1.31 2.14 6.99
C GLY A 6 1.49 2.88 8.30
N GLY A 7 1.66 2.14 9.39
CA GLY A 7 1.94 2.67 10.73
C GLY A 7 3.34 2.33 11.26
N GLY A 8 4.19 1.74 10.42
CA GLY A 8 5.46 1.16 10.83
C GLY A 8 6.53 2.12 11.33
N ASN A 9 6.34 3.43 11.15
CA ASN A 9 7.16 4.49 11.73
C ASN A 9 6.87 4.70 13.22
N PHE A 10 5.65 4.40 13.67
CA PHE A 10 5.25 4.46 15.08
C PHE A 10 5.29 3.08 15.74
N TRP A 11 4.72 2.07 15.08
CA TRP A 11 4.53 0.75 15.67
C TRP A 11 4.51 -0.38 14.65
N ARG A 12 5.19 -1.47 14.97
CA ARG A 12 5.18 -2.71 14.16
C ARG A 12 4.75 -3.89 15.01
N GLY A 13 3.51 -4.36 14.85
CA GLY A 13 2.96 -5.50 15.61
C GLY A 13 3.78 -6.77 15.47
N ARG A 14 4.32 -7.06 14.29
CA ARG A 14 5.14 -8.24 14.01
C ARG A 14 6.45 -8.32 14.84
N SER A 15 6.97 -7.19 15.31
CA SER A 15 8.21 -7.10 16.09
C SER A 15 7.98 -6.67 17.54
N SER A 16 6.78 -6.80 18.08
CA SER A 16 6.37 -6.33 19.42
C SER A 16 6.81 -7.23 20.59
N GLY A 17 7.71 -8.19 20.36
CA GLY A 17 8.27 -9.04 21.40
C GLY A 17 7.24 -9.98 22.05
N LYS A 18 7.05 -9.87 23.38
CA LYS A 18 6.14 -10.73 24.16
C LYS A 18 4.67 -10.26 24.20
N MET A 19 4.33 -9.16 23.50
CA MET A 19 2.97 -8.65 23.49
C MET A 19 2.03 -9.60 22.71
N ASP A 20 0.78 -9.67 23.12
CA ASP A 20 -0.26 -10.34 22.35
C ASP A 20 -0.34 -9.77 20.93
N ARG A 21 -0.28 -10.64 19.92
CA ARG A 21 -0.19 -10.25 18.54
C ARG A 21 -1.38 -9.43 18.05
N THR A 22 -2.59 -9.81 18.46
CA THR A 22 -3.82 -9.10 18.11
C THR A 22 -3.80 -7.68 18.63
N ARG A 23 -3.41 -7.51 19.90
CA ARG A 23 -3.29 -6.18 20.52
C ARG A 23 -2.21 -5.34 19.86
N ALA A 24 -1.08 -5.95 19.55
CA ALA A 24 0.01 -5.27 18.85
C ALA A 24 -0.41 -4.80 17.43
N ASP A 25 -1.18 -5.60 16.71
CA ASP A 25 -1.71 -5.23 15.41
C ASP A 25 -2.79 -4.12 15.50
N HIS A 26 -3.64 -4.15 16.55
CA HIS A 26 -4.56 -3.03 16.81
C HIS A 26 -3.83 -1.71 17.07
N MET A 27 -2.72 -1.73 17.80
CA MET A 27 -1.87 -0.53 17.96
C MET A 27 -1.30 -0.06 16.61
N GLY A 28 -0.88 -0.99 15.77
CA GLY A 28 -0.45 -0.68 14.40
C GLY A 28 -1.55 -0.04 13.56
N MET A 29 -2.80 -0.49 13.69
CA MET A 29 -3.95 0.13 13.01
C MET A 29 -4.15 1.58 13.46
N LEU A 30 -4.09 1.86 14.78
CA LEU A 30 -4.16 3.22 15.30
C LEU A 30 -3.01 4.10 14.80
N ALA A 31 -1.81 3.56 14.69
CA ALA A 31 -0.66 4.25 14.13
C ALA A 31 -0.91 4.68 12.67
N THR A 32 -1.62 3.86 11.87
CA THR A 32 -2.00 4.26 10.50
C THR A 32 -2.98 5.42 10.50
N VAL A 33 -3.86 5.55 11.50
CA VAL A 33 -4.80 6.68 11.60
C VAL A 33 -4.04 7.97 11.86
N ILE A 34 -3.04 7.96 12.74
CA ILE A 34 -2.18 9.12 12.99
C ILE A 34 -1.55 9.59 11.67
N ASN A 35 -0.95 8.68 10.90
CA ASN A 35 -0.35 9.01 9.62
C ASN A 35 -1.39 9.48 8.58
N ALA A 36 -2.58 8.89 8.55
CA ALA A 36 -3.64 9.28 7.63
C ALA A 36 -4.13 10.71 7.89
N LEU A 37 -4.30 11.08 9.15
CA LEU A 37 -4.70 12.44 9.54
C LEU A 37 -3.61 13.46 9.22
N ALA A 38 -2.35 13.15 9.50
CA ALA A 38 -1.22 14.04 9.18
C ALA A 38 -1.08 14.25 7.66
N LEU A 39 -1.25 13.17 6.87
CA LEU A 39 -1.21 13.29 5.41
C LEU A 39 -2.41 14.07 4.86
N ALA A 40 -3.60 13.91 5.46
CA ALA A 40 -4.78 14.67 5.09
C ALA A 40 -4.57 16.17 5.32
N ASP A 41 -4.08 16.57 6.49
CA ASP A 41 -3.76 17.96 6.84
C ASP A 41 -2.75 18.56 5.86
N ALA A 42 -1.68 17.82 5.55
CA ALA A 42 -0.67 18.27 4.59
C ALA A 42 -1.24 18.47 3.18
N LEU A 43 -2.10 17.58 2.70
CA LEU A 43 -2.74 17.72 1.38
C LEU A 43 -3.79 18.85 1.36
N GLU A 44 -4.59 18.99 2.41
CA GLU A 44 -5.58 20.06 2.54
C GLU A 44 -4.89 21.44 2.62
N SER A 45 -3.71 21.55 3.22
CA SER A 45 -2.91 22.79 3.23
C SER A 45 -2.43 23.21 1.82
N LEU A 46 -2.48 22.29 0.86
CA LEU A 46 -2.19 22.52 -0.56
C LEU A 46 -3.45 22.61 -1.42
N ASP A 47 -4.61 22.87 -0.80
CA ASP A 47 -5.92 22.95 -1.47
C ASP A 47 -6.36 21.65 -2.17
N VAL A 48 -5.79 20.48 -1.79
CA VAL A 48 -6.20 19.18 -2.32
C VAL A 48 -7.39 18.64 -1.51
N PRO A 49 -8.55 18.39 -2.12
CA PRO A 49 -9.71 17.85 -1.41
C PRO A 49 -9.44 16.40 -0.96
N VAL A 50 -9.48 16.13 0.35
CA VAL A 50 -9.18 14.83 0.94
C VAL A 50 -10.35 14.28 1.74
N ARG A 51 -10.43 12.95 1.85
CA ARG A 51 -11.27 12.23 2.84
C ARG A 51 -10.48 11.10 3.46
N VAL A 52 -10.49 11.03 4.78
CA VAL A 52 -9.94 9.89 5.52
C VAL A 52 -11.06 8.91 5.80
N GLN A 53 -10.85 7.63 5.45
CA GLN A 53 -11.76 6.54 5.78
C GLN A 53 -11.04 5.46 6.57
N THR A 54 -11.65 4.95 7.62
CA THR A 54 -11.07 3.92 8.50
C THR A 54 -11.87 2.63 8.46
N ALA A 55 -11.16 1.50 8.40
CA ALA A 55 -11.79 0.17 8.42
C ALA A 55 -12.41 -0.17 9.80
N ILE A 56 -11.99 0.52 10.86
CA ILE A 56 -12.61 0.48 12.19
C ILE A 56 -13.33 1.81 12.39
N THR A 57 -14.58 1.78 12.84
CA THR A 57 -15.41 2.97 13.05
C THR A 57 -14.81 3.91 14.09
N MET A 58 -14.54 5.14 13.68
CA MET A 58 -13.95 6.22 14.49
C MET A 58 -14.55 7.56 14.04
N GLU A 59 -15.87 7.71 14.10
CA GLU A 59 -16.63 8.80 13.46
C GLU A 59 -16.19 10.21 13.90
N GLN A 60 -15.56 10.34 15.07
CA GLN A 60 -15.03 11.62 15.56
C GLN A 60 -13.75 12.07 14.82
N PHE A 61 -13.08 11.15 14.12
CA PHE A 61 -11.80 11.42 13.45
C PHE A 61 -11.83 11.21 11.95
N ALA A 62 -12.63 10.23 11.48
CA ALA A 62 -12.64 9.81 10.08
C ALA A 62 -13.98 9.17 9.70
N GLU A 63 -14.30 9.15 8.43
CA GLU A 63 -15.48 8.44 7.93
C GLU A 63 -15.29 6.91 8.08
N PRO A 64 -16.34 6.16 8.42
CA PRO A 64 -16.30 4.70 8.28
C PRO A 64 -16.07 4.31 6.82
N TYR A 65 -15.19 3.33 6.59
CA TYR A 65 -14.96 2.83 5.25
C TYR A 65 -16.22 2.15 4.69
N ILE A 66 -16.72 2.70 3.61
CA ILE A 66 -17.80 2.13 2.79
C ILE A 66 -17.36 2.27 1.32
N ARG A 67 -17.20 1.13 0.62
CA ARG A 67 -16.70 1.08 -0.76
C ARG A 67 -17.37 2.12 -1.67
N ASN A 68 -18.70 2.15 -1.72
CA ASN A 68 -19.43 3.06 -2.61
C ASN A 68 -19.26 4.54 -2.24
N ARG A 69 -18.97 4.85 -0.97
CA ARG A 69 -18.64 6.20 -0.54
C ARG A 69 -17.24 6.60 -1.00
N ALA A 70 -16.26 5.69 -0.87
CA ALA A 70 -14.90 5.91 -1.35
C ALA A 70 -14.87 6.15 -2.87
N VAL A 71 -15.55 5.30 -3.65
CA VAL A 71 -15.68 5.48 -5.11
C VAL A 71 -16.26 6.85 -5.44
N ARG A 72 -17.39 7.25 -4.79
CA ARG A 72 -18.01 8.56 -5.01
C ARG A 72 -17.09 9.73 -4.65
N HIS A 73 -16.21 9.58 -3.66
CA HIS A 73 -15.22 10.61 -3.36
C HIS A 73 -14.20 10.73 -4.49
N MET A 74 -13.67 9.61 -4.99
CA MET A 74 -12.72 9.60 -6.09
C MET A 74 -13.31 10.13 -7.40
N GLU A 75 -14.59 9.82 -7.71
CA GLU A 75 -15.35 10.38 -8.83
C GLU A 75 -15.54 11.91 -8.75
N LYS A 76 -15.39 12.48 -7.54
CA LYS A 76 -15.43 13.93 -7.29
C LYS A 76 -14.03 14.53 -7.12
N ASP A 77 -13.02 13.90 -7.70
CA ASP A 77 -11.62 14.33 -7.68
C ASP A 77 -11.03 14.51 -6.25
N ARG A 78 -11.57 13.77 -5.27
CA ARG A 78 -11.03 13.76 -3.92
C ARG A 78 -10.01 12.64 -3.75
N VAL A 79 -8.95 12.92 -3.02
CA VAL A 79 -8.05 11.89 -2.54
C VAL A 79 -8.71 11.18 -1.36
N VAL A 80 -8.73 9.84 -1.37
CA VAL A 80 -9.22 9.03 -0.25
C VAL A 80 -8.04 8.37 0.44
N ILE A 81 -7.85 8.64 1.73
CA ILE A 81 -6.79 8.02 2.54
C ILE A 81 -7.44 6.94 3.40
N PHE A 82 -6.92 5.71 3.30
CA PHE A 82 -7.43 4.55 4.03
C PHE A 82 -6.57 4.25 5.25
N GLY A 83 -7.17 4.37 6.44
CA GLY A 83 -6.58 4.00 7.73
C GLY A 83 -7.10 2.68 8.27
N CYS A 84 -6.47 2.16 9.33
CA CYS A 84 -6.76 0.89 10.00
C CYS A 84 -6.52 -0.36 9.13
N GLY A 85 -5.81 -0.27 8.02
CA GLY A 85 -5.50 -1.41 7.15
C GLY A 85 -6.77 -2.13 6.67
N THR A 86 -6.86 -3.45 6.91
CA THR A 86 -8.05 -4.26 6.61
C THR A 86 -9.12 -4.19 7.71
N GLY A 87 -8.80 -3.61 8.87
CA GLY A 87 -9.63 -3.68 10.09
C GLY A 87 -9.47 -4.99 10.87
N ASN A 88 -8.64 -5.90 10.40
CA ASN A 88 -8.39 -7.20 11.02
C ASN A 88 -6.92 -7.37 11.38
N PRO A 89 -6.60 -7.96 12.56
CA PRO A 89 -5.23 -8.32 12.90
C PRO A 89 -4.66 -9.39 11.94
N PHE A 90 -3.35 -9.58 11.97
CA PHE A 90 -2.56 -10.51 11.15
C PHE A 90 -2.40 -10.14 9.67
N PHE A 91 -3.07 -9.13 9.18
CA PHE A 91 -2.90 -8.61 7.81
C PHE A 91 -1.93 -7.44 7.78
N SER A 92 -1.19 -7.33 6.69
CA SER A 92 -0.25 -6.23 6.47
C SER A 92 -0.90 -5.04 5.75
N THR A 93 -0.15 -3.95 5.63
CA THR A 93 -0.52 -2.82 4.76
C THR A 93 -0.58 -3.24 3.29
N ASP A 94 0.31 -4.14 2.84
CA ASP A 94 0.30 -4.67 1.47
C ASP A 94 -1.03 -5.38 1.17
N THR A 95 -1.54 -6.21 2.11
CA THR A 95 -2.85 -6.85 1.98
C THR A 95 -3.99 -5.81 1.95
N ALA A 96 -3.89 -4.76 2.74
CA ALA A 96 -4.89 -3.69 2.71
C ALA A 96 -4.90 -2.96 1.36
N VAL A 97 -3.73 -2.67 0.78
CA VAL A 97 -3.63 -2.08 -0.56
C VAL A 97 -4.30 -2.98 -1.60
N ALA A 98 -3.95 -4.27 -1.63
CA ALA A 98 -4.51 -5.22 -2.58
C ALA A 98 -6.05 -5.28 -2.46
N LEU A 99 -6.58 -5.40 -1.24
CA LEU A 99 -8.02 -5.43 -0.99
C LEU A 99 -8.72 -4.16 -1.47
N ARG A 100 -8.21 -2.97 -1.12
CA ARG A 100 -8.80 -1.70 -1.57
C ARG A 100 -8.72 -1.54 -3.07
N ALA A 101 -7.60 -1.90 -3.69
CA ALA A 101 -7.42 -1.84 -5.14
C ALA A 101 -8.46 -2.69 -5.89
N ILE A 102 -8.68 -3.92 -5.45
CA ILE A 102 -9.67 -4.85 -6.04
C ILE A 102 -11.09 -4.29 -5.84
N GLU A 103 -11.45 -3.86 -4.63
CA GLU A 103 -12.76 -3.28 -4.32
C GLU A 103 -13.08 -2.03 -5.16
N MET A 104 -12.07 -1.18 -5.41
CA MET A 104 -12.19 0.06 -6.17
C MET A 104 -12.02 -0.15 -7.68
N GLN A 105 -11.59 -1.33 -8.12
CA GLN A 105 -11.30 -1.64 -9.53
C GLN A 105 -10.30 -0.62 -10.12
N VAL A 106 -9.17 -0.42 -9.43
CA VAL A 106 -8.15 0.53 -9.86
C VAL A 106 -7.38 0.05 -11.08
N ASP A 107 -6.85 0.98 -11.86
CA ASP A 107 -5.99 0.69 -13.02
C ASP A 107 -4.59 0.22 -12.57
N ALA A 108 -4.12 0.68 -11.41
CA ALA A 108 -2.77 0.37 -10.92
C ALA A 108 -2.65 0.45 -9.40
N ILE A 109 -1.73 -0.36 -8.86
CA ILE A 109 -1.19 -0.22 -7.51
C ILE A 109 0.23 0.32 -7.61
N LEU A 110 0.50 1.46 -7.00
CA LEU A 110 1.82 2.06 -6.88
C LEU A 110 2.39 1.77 -5.49
N MET A 111 3.39 0.89 -5.42
CA MET A 111 4.04 0.49 -4.18
C MET A 111 5.35 1.23 -3.97
N ALA A 112 5.28 2.33 -3.24
CA ALA A 112 6.44 3.09 -2.82
C ALA A 112 7.14 2.39 -1.64
N LYS A 113 8.37 1.95 -1.84
CA LYS A 113 9.15 1.18 -0.84
C LYS A 113 10.54 1.79 -0.62
N ASN A 114 11.27 1.26 0.37
CA ASN A 114 12.67 1.64 0.65
C ASN A 114 13.66 0.88 -0.26
N ILE A 115 13.17 0.25 -1.31
CA ILE A 115 13.94 -0.45 -2.33
C ILE A 115 13.38 -0.07 -3.69
N ASP A 116 14.23 0.12 -4.65
CA ASP A 116 13.89 0.67 -5.97
C ASP A 116 13.14 -0.30 -6.89
N GLY A 117 12.92 -1.56 -6.46
CA GLY A 117 12.13 -2.53 -7.20
C GLY A 117 12.28 -3.94 -6.66
N VAL A 118 11.92 -4.93 -7.47
CA VAL A 118 12.05 -6.36 -7.17
C VAL A 118 13.35 -6.90 -7.77
N TYR A 119 14.13 -7.62 -6.96
CA TYR A 119 15.41 -8.20 -7.37
C TYR A 119 15.34 -9.72 -7.45
N THR A 120 16.25 -10.30 -8.21
CA THR A 120 16.41 -11.77 -8.32
C THR A 120 16.81 -12.43 -6.99
N ALA A 121 17.46 -11.67 -6.10
CA ALA A 121 17.83 -12.03 -4.73
C ALA A 121 17.88 -10.76 -3.87
N ASP A 122 18.13 -10.89 -2.57
CA ASP A 122 18.31 -9.74 -1.66
C ASP A 122 19.61 -8.97 -2.02
N PRO A 123 19.54 -7.75 -2.58
CA PRO A 123 20.72 -7.01 -3.03
C PRO A 123 21.69 -6.63 -1.88
N HIS A 124 21.21 -6.66 -0.63
CA HIS A 124 22.08 -6.44 0.53
C HIS A 124 22.91 -7.67 0.91
N LYS A 125 22.55 -8.86 0.39
CA LYS A 125 23.21 -10.14 0.70
C LYS A 125 23.92 -10.75 -0.49
N ASP A 126 23.39 -10.52 -1.69
CA ASP A 126 23.93 -11.05 -2.93
C ASP A 126 24.30 -9.91 -3.88
N PRO A 127 25.61 -9.68 -4.10
CA PRO A 127 26.08 -8.64 -5.01
C PRO A 127 25.74 -8.91 -6.49
N ASN A 128 25.30 -10.12 -6.84
CA ASN A 128 24.86 -10.46 -8.19
C ASN A 128 23.34 -10.31 -8.36
N ALA A 129 22.63 -9.84 -7.34
CA ALA A 129 21.20 -9.58 -7.45
C ALA A 129 20.95 -8.50 -8.51
N THR A 130 20.07 -8.79 -9.48
CA THR A 130 19.71 -7.88 -10.56
C THR A 130 18.28 -7.42 -10.43
N LEU A 131 18.03 -6.14 -10.73
CA LEU A 131 16.69 -5.57 -10.74
C LEU A 131 15.88 -6.18 -11.89
N ILE A 132 14.69 -6.64 -11.58
CA ILE A 132 13.73 -7.17 -12.54
C ILE A 132 12.85 -5.99 -12.97
N LYS A 133 12.88 -5.65 -14.26
CA LYS A 133 12.11 -4.52 -14.80
C LYS A 133 10.65 -4.86 -15.03
N ASP A 134 10.40 -6.07 -15.52
CA ASP A 134 9.08 -6.55 -15.94
C ASP A 134 8.94 -8.03 -15.58
N ILE A 135 7.77 -8.40 -15.03
CA ILE A 135 7.49 -9.77 -14.60
C ILE A 135 5.98 -10.03 -14.46
N THR A 136 5.54 -11.22 -14.84
CA THR A 136 4.17 -11.62 -14.61
C THR A 136 3.95 -12.10 -13.16
N TYR A 137 2.69 -12.08 -12.69
CA TYR A 137 2.32 -12.67 -11.39
C TYR A 137 2.76 -14.14 -11.31
N GLN A 138 2.56 -14.89 -12.39
CA GLN A 138 2.90 -16.31 -12.44
C GLN A 138 4.41 -16.54 -12.28
N GLU A 139 5.23 -15.81 -13.02
CA GLU A 139 6.69 -15.91 -12.93
C GLU A 139 7.22 -15.49 -11.55
N ALA A 140 6.67 -14.43 -10.97
CA ALA A 140 7.06 -13.98 -9.64
C ALA A 140 6.75 -15.02 -8.56
N LEU A 141 5.58 -15.69 -8.66
CA LEU A 141 5.21 -16.81 -7.80
C LEU A 141 6.16 -18.01 -7.97
N GLN A 142 6.42 -18.43 -9.22
CA GLN A 142 7.32 -19.56 -9.52
C GLN A 142 8.74 -19.32 -9.01
N LYS A 143 9.23 -18.09 -9.13
CA LYS A 143 10.56 -17.69 -8.65
C LYS A 143 10.62 -17.40 -7.15
N GLY A 144 9.47 -17.41 -6.46
CA GLY A 144 9.37 -17.11 -5.02
C GLY A 144 9.82 -15.69 -4.65
N LEU A 145 9.61 -14.73 -5.55
CA LEU A 145 10.06 -13.35 -5.36
C LEU A 145 9.18 -12.61 -4.35
N LYS A 146 9.81 -11.77 -3.55
CA LYS A 146 9.14 -10.96 -2.52
C LYS A 146 8.76 -9.58 -3.05
N VAL A 147 7.73 -9.52 -3.86
CA VAL A 147 7.13 -8.26 -4.36
C VAL A 147 6.41 -7.53 -3.21
N MET A 148 5.50 -8.23 -2.59
CA MET A 148 4.71 -7.84 -1.42
C MET A 148 4.53 -9.07 -0.53
N ASP A 149 3.74 -9.00 0.55
CA ASP A 149 3.44 -10.23 1.29
C ASP A 149 2.62 -11.23 0.47
N ALA A 150 2.74 -12.52 0.82
CA ALA A 150 2.15 -13.61 0.03
C ALA A 150 0.62 -13.49 -0.14
N ALA A 151 -0.09 -13.02 0.90
CA ALA A 151 -1.54 -12.85 0.86
C ALA A 151 -1.94 -11.72 -0.10
N ALA A 152 -1.26 -10.58 -0.03
CA ALA A 152 -1.49 -9.46 -0.94
C ALA A 152 -1.21 -9.84 -2.39
N PHE A 153 -0.11 -10.57 -2.61
CA PHE A 153 0.29 -10.99 -3.94
C PHE A 153 -0.71 -11.98 -4.57
N ALA A 154 -1.16 -12.98 -3.78
CA ALA A 154 -2.19 -13.93 -4.21
C ALA A 154 -3.50 -13.22 -4.57
N LEU A 155 -3.95 -12.27 -3.72
CA LEU A 155 -5.15 -11.47 -4.01
C LEU A 155 -5.04 -10.71 -5.33
N CYS A 156 -3.91 -10.05 -5.60
CA CYS A 156 -3.69 -9.33 -6.86
C CYS A 156 -3.70 -10.26 -8.06
N ALA A 157 -3.01 -11.41 -7.96
CA ALA A 157 -2.93 -12.40 -9.03
C ALA A 157 -4.30 -13.03 -9.35
N GLU A 158 -5.04 -13.49 -8.33
CA GLU A 158 -6.35 -14.12 -8.47
C GLU A 158 -7.41 -13.18 -9.02
N ASN A 159 -7.33 -11.90 -8.69
CA ASN A 159 -8.28 -10.87 -9.14
C ASN A 159 -7.79 -10.06 -10.35
N HIS A 160 -6.70 -10.51 -10.99
CA HIS A 160 -6.17 -9.90 -12.21
C HIS A 160 -5.98 -8.38 -12.11
N VAL A 161 -5.41 -7.90 -10.99
CA VAL A 161 -5.08 -6.46 -10.85
C VAL A 161 -4.19 -6.08 -12.03
N PRO A 162 -4.56 -5.07 -12.84
CA PRO A 162 -3.91 -4.84 -14.14
C PRO A 162 -2.43 -4.53 -14.02
N MET A 163 -2.03 -3.80 -12.96
CA MET A 163 -0.66 -3.38 -12.75
C MET A 163 -0.31 -3.23 -11.27
N VAL A 164 0.84 -3.76 -10.89
CA VAL A 164 1.54 -3.36 -9.66
C VAL A 164 2.91 -2.82 -10.04
N ARG A 165 3.19 -1.56 -9.68
CA ARG A 165 4.50 -0.93 -9.87
C ARG A 165 5.19 -0.82 -8.52
N VAL A 166 6.37 -1.43 -8.39
CA VAL A 166 7.21 -1.34 -7.18
C VAL A 166 8.38 -0.40 -7.48
N PHE A 167 8.55 0.63 -6.67
CA PHE A 167 9.62 1.63 -6.86
C PHE A 167 10.09 2.20 -5.52
N GLY A 168 11.31 2.79 -5.53
CA GLY A 168 11.89 3.45 -4.37
C GLY A 168 11.29 4.84 -4.14
N LEU A 169 11.03 5.20 -2.88
CA LEU A 169 10.56 6.52 -2.45
C LEU A 169 11.62 7.26 -1.61
N ASP A 170 12.87 6.90 -1.73
CA ASP A 170 14.01 7.62 -1.16
C ASP A 170 14.17 9.03 -1.77
N VAL A 171 13.73 9.19 -3.00
CA VAL A 171 13.60 10.46 -3.72
C VAL A 171 12.11 10.70 -4.00
N PRO A 172 11.45 11.71 -3.39
CA PRO A 172 10.00 11.94 -3.54
C PRO A 172 9.54 12.14 -4.98
N GLU A 173 10.39 12.71 -5.83
CA GLU A 173 10.15 12.96 -7.26
C GLU A 173 9.96 11.67 -8.07
N ASN A 174 10.39 10.52 -7.53
CA ASN A 174 10.18 9.21 -8.14
C ASN A 174 8.68 8.90 -8.31
N LEU A 175 7.84 9.36 -7.39
CA LEU A 175 6.39 9.19 -7.51
C LEU A 175 5.85 9.93 -8.74
N ILE A 176 6.31 11.15 -8.98
CA ILE A 176 5.91 11.95 -10.15
C ILE A 176 6.38 11.25 -11.42
N SER A 177 7.65 10.85 -11.47
CA SER A 177 8.21 10.13 -12.62
C SER A 177 7.44 8.87 -12.97
N VAL A 178 7.04 8.07 -11.96
CA VAL A 178 6.24 6.86 -12.17
C VAL A 178 4.84 7.20 -12.69
N LEU A 179 4.20 8.24 -12.18
CA LEU A 179 2.88 8.71 -12.66
C LEU A 179 2.95 9.24 -14.10
N GLU A 180 4.06 9.82 -14.51
CA GLU A 180 4.33 10.29 -15.88
C GLU A 180 4.75 9.18 -16.86
N GLY A 181 4.80 7.91 -16.39
CA GLY A 181 5.05 6.75 -17.23
C GLY A 181 6.52 6.33 -17.35
N SER A 182 7.39 6.78 -16.44
CA SER A 182 8.77 6.28 -16.36
C SER A 182 8.81 4.75 -16.21
N ASP A 183 9.85 4.12 -16.74
CA ASP A 183 10.14 2.67 -16.60
C ASP A 183 10.83 2.32 -15.27
N MET A 184 10.87 3.27 -14.31
CA MET A 184 11.49 3.11 -13.00
C MET A 184 10.85 1.96 -12.20
N GLY A 185 11.68 1.20 -11.49
CA GLY A 185 11.25 0.12 -10.63
C GLY A 185 10.90 -1.17 -11.37
N THR A 186 9.99 -1.95 -10.79
CA THR A 186 9.50 -3.22 -11.35
C THR A 186 8.03 -3.12 -11.70
N PHE A 187 7.68 -3.52 -12.90
CA PHE A 187 6.32 -3.68 -13.38
C PHE A 187 5.88 -5.14 -13.19
N VAL A 188 4.78 -5.36 -12.48
CA VAL A 188 4.17 -6.70 -12.27
C VAL A 188 2.77 -6.67 -12.85
N HIS A 189 2.43 -7.68 -13.64
CA HIS A 189 1.17 -7.74 -14.40
C HIS A 189 0.65 -9.19 -14.55
N PRO A 190 -0.58 -9.41 -15.02
CA PRO A 190 -1.15 -10.72 -15.34
C PRO A 190 -0.35 -11.54 -16.36
#